data_2f62a6c0ed3624358490c729f37cadf5
#
_entry.id   2f62a6c0ed3624358490c729f37cadf5
#
_cell.length_a   1.000
_cell.length_b   1.000
_cell.length_c   1.000
_cell.angle_alpha   90.00
_cell.angle_beta   90.00
_cell.angle_gamma   90.00
#
_symmetry.space_group_name_H-M   'P 1'
#
loop_
_entity.id
_entity.type
_entity.pdbx_description
1 polymer ?
#
loop_
_entity_poly.entity_id
_entity_poly.type
_entity_poly.pdbx_seq_one_letter_code
_entity_poly.pdbx_strand_id
1 'polypeptide(L)'
;MDSSYLFDSKGLVALARYITPDTLFAFDLDGTLAPLVTENSAAPVSEPVRNTLERLVNLAKVAIITGRSRRDALANLGFEPHLLIGSHGAEWPPHYKPRDWRFVERCLKWREQLGSELFYVQGVEIVFQVESLSIHYGKAADPGEALSLISFHPET
;
A
#
# COMPACT_ATOMS: atom_id res chain seq x y z
N MET A 1 -11.53 3.58 -30.64
CA MET A 1 -11.40 4.65 -29.62
C MET A 1 -10.03 5.26 -29.83
N ASP A 2 -9.97 6.54 -30.21
CA ASP A 2 -8.70 7.23 -30.32
C ASP A 2 -8.08 7.35 -28.91
N SER A 3 -6.95 6.69 -28.68
CA SER A 3 -6.17 6.86 -27.46
C SER A 3 -5.44 8.19 -27.54
N SER A 4 -5.83 9.16 -26.73
CA SER A 4 -5.06 10.39 -26.56
C SER A 4 -4.10 10.25 -25.38
N TYR A 5 -2.88 10.73 -25.54
CA TYR A 5 -1.90 10.76 -24.43
C TYR A 5 -2.33 11.83 -23.42
N LEU A 6 -2.42 11.44 -22.14
CA LEU A 6 -2.97 12.32 -21.10
C LEU A 6 -2.18 13.62 -20.93
N PHE A 7 -0.87 13.58 -21.11
CA PHE A 7 0.02 14.73 -20.88
C PHE A 7 0.27 15.58 -22.14
N ASP A 8 -0.41 15.33 -23.24
CA ASP A 8 -0.47 16.29 -24.35
C ASP A 8 -1.51 17.40 -24.07
N SER A 9 -1.52 18.45 -24.87
CA SER A 9 -2.45 19.57 -24.69
C SER A 9 -3.94 19.16 -24.77
N LYS A 10 -4.27 18.15 -25.57
CA LYS A 10 -5.65 17.65 -25.70
C LYS A 10 -6.03 16.81 -24.48
N GLY A 11 -5.13 15.96 -24.01
CA GLY A 11 -5.32 15.15 -22.81
C GLY A 11 -5.49 16.00 -21.56
N LEU A 12 -4.66 17.04 -21.39
CA LEU A 12 -4.78 17.97 -20.25
C LEU A 12 -6.09 18.76 -20.29
N VAL A 13 -6.56 19.21 -21.47
CA VAL A 13 -7.87 19.86 -21.61
C VAL A 13 -9.01 18.88 -21.29
N ALA A 14 -8.88 17.62 -21.70
CA ALA A 14 -9.85 16.59 -21.36
C ALA A 14 -9.88 16.32 -19.85
N LEU A 15 -8.71 16.17 -19.21
CA LEU A 15 -8.59 15.99 -17.77
C LEU A 15 -9.20 17.14 -16.98
N ALA A 16 -8.96 18.38 -17.41
CA ALA A 16 -9.48 19.58 -16.73
C ALA A 16 -11.00 19.60 -16.62
N ARG A 17 -11.72 18.92 -17.52
CA ARG A 17 -13.20 18.81 -17.48
C ARG A 17 -13.70 17.94 -16.33
N TYR A 18 -12.86 17.04 -15.81
CA TYR A 18 -13.19 16.17 -14.67
C TYR A 18 -12.77 16.76 -13.34
N ILE A 19 -11.99 17.85 -13.34
CA ILE A 19 -11.54 18.52 -12.12
C ILE A 19 -12.58 19.52 -11.68
N THR A 20 -13.25 19.22 -10.59
CA THR A 20 -14.26 20.06 -9.93
C THR A 20 -13.89 20.23 -8.47
N PRO A 21 -14.52 21.14 -7.71
CA PRO A 21 -14.31 21.26 -6.26
C PRO A 21 -14.57 19.95 -5.47
N ASP A 22 -15.38 19.05 -6.04
CA ASP A 22 -15.72 17.75 -5.42
C ASP A 22 -14.85 16.60 -5.90
N THR A 23 -13.88 16.86 -6.77
CA THR A 23 -12.97 15.81 -7.28
C THR A 23 -12.08 15.29 -6.16
N LEU A 24 -12.04 13.97 -6.01
CA LEU A 24 -11.10 13.25 -5.17
C LEU A 24 -9.95 12.73 -6.03
N PHE A 25 -8.74 13.15 -5.71
CA PHE A 25 -7.52 12.58 -6.29
C PHE A 25 -7.05 11.43 -5.41
N ALA A 26 -7.09 10.21 -5.93
CA ALA A 26 -6.61 9.02 -5.23
C ALA A 26 -5.33 8.51 -5.89
N PHE A 27 -4.29 8.31 -5.08
CA PHE A 27 -2.98 7.84 -5.52
C PHE A 27 -2.60 6.58 -4.73
N ASP A 28 -1.94 5.66 -5.43
CA ASP A 28 -1.11 4.65 -4.80
C ASP A 28 0.24 5.25 -4.42
N LEU A 29 0.96 4.58 -3.50
CA LEU A 29 2.23 5.09 -2.97
C LEU A 29 3.43 4.46 -3.67
N ASP A 30 3.58 3.14 -3.59
CA ASP A 30 4.77 2.43 -4.04
C ASP A 30 4.77 2.19 -5.56
N GLY A 31 5.77 2.71 -6.26
CA GLY A 31 5.81 2.67 -7.73
C GLY A 31 4.99 3.77 -8.41
N THR A 32 4.28 4.61 -7.64
CA THR A 32 3.49 5.74 -8.13
C THR A 32 4.05 7.06 -7.60
N LEU A 33 4.00 7.31 -6.31
CA LEU A 33 4.49 8.52 -5.66
C LEU A 33 5.92 8.34 -5.12
N ALA A 34 6.28 7.14 -4.75
CA ALA A 34 7.60 6.74 -4.29
C ALA A 34 8.18 5.64 -5.20
N PRO A 35 9.50 5.58 -5.40
CA PRO A 35 10.13 4.50 -6.15
C PRO A 35 9.84 3.12 -5.53
N LEU A 36 9.70 2.09 -6.39
CA LEU A 36 9.74 0.70 -5.93
C LEU A 36 11.17 0.40 -5.44
N VAL A 37 11.28 -0.08 -4.22
CA VAL A 37 12.53 -0.57 -3.66
C VAL A 37 12.42 -2.08 -3.39
N THR A 38 13.48 -2.81 -3.72
CA THR A 38 13.55 -4.27 -3.59
C THR A 38 13.77 -4.74 -2.16
N GLU A 39 14.15 -3.83 -1.28
CA GLU A 39 14.35 -4.10 0.15
C GLU A 39 13.20 -3.50 0.95
N ASN A 40 12.93 -4.05 2.14
CA ASN A 40 11.89 -3.58 3.07
C ASN A 40 12.09 -2.13 3.56
N SER A 41 13.09 -1.43 3.02
CA SER A 41 13.33 -0.02 3.25
C SER A 41 12.36 0.82 2.42
N ALA A 42 11.55 1.58 3.09
CA ALA A 42 10.68 2.54 2.42
C ALA A 42 11.51 3.65 1.76
N ALA A 43 11.42 3.77 0.44
CA ALA A 43 11.91 4.97 -0.22
C ALA A 43 10.95 6.13 0.11
N PRO A 44 11.44 7.24 0.68
CA PRO A 44 10.58 8.39 0.93
C PRO A 44 10.09 9.00 -0.38
N VAL A 45 8.92 9.59 -0.34
CA VAL A 45 8.45 10.44 -1.44
C VAL A 45 9.44 11.59 -1.64
N SER A 46 9.87 11.80 -2.89
CA SER A 46 10.83 12.86 -3.19
C SER A 46 10.27 14.24 -2.84
N GLU A 47 11.15 15.16 -2.46
CA GLU A 47 10.75 16.51 -2.06
C GLU A 47 9.92 17.25 -3.13
N PRO A 48 10.24 17.20 -4.44
CA PRO A 48 9.42 17.85 -5.46
C PRO A 48 8.00 17.26 -5.56
N VAL A 49 7.85 15.94 -5.40
CA VAL A 49 6.56 15.26 -5.43
C VAL A 49 5.77 15.63 -4.18
N ARG A 50 6.39 15.59 -3.00
CA ARG A 50 5.77 15.99 -1.74
C ARG A 50 5.25 17.42 -1.78
N ASN A 51 6.08 18.37 -2.20
CA ASN A 51 5.69 19.78 -2.31
C ASN A 51 4.49 19.98 -3.26
N THR A 52 4.42 19.18 -4.34
CA THR A 52 3.29 19.21 -5.26
C THR A 52 2.02 18.66 -4.62
N LEU A 53 2.13 17.56 -3.87
CA LEU A 53 1.00 16.94 -3.17
C LEU A 53 0.48 17.83 -2.03
N GLU A 54 1.36 18.48 -1.27
CA GLU A 54 0.97 19.43 -0.22
C GLU A 54 0.20 20.63 -0.80
N ARG A 55 0.60 21.10 -1.99
CA ARG A 55 -0.17 22.13 -2.70
C ARG A 55 -1.51 21.60 -3.17
N LEU A 56 -1.56 20.36 -3.68
CA LEU A 56 -2.80 19.74 -4.14
C LEU A 56 -3.79 19.53 -2.99
N VAL A 57 -3.32 19.12 -1.82
CA VAL A 57 -4.15 19.00 -0.59
C VAL A 57 -4.86 20.30 -0.23
N ASN A 58 -4.23 21.45 -0.48
CA ASN A 58 -4.85 22.76 -0.25
C ASN A 58 -5.88 23.16 -1.34
N LEU A 59 -5.89 22.49 -2.47
CA LEU A 59 -6.74 22.83 -3.63
C LEU A 59 -7.87 21.83 -3.86
N ALA A 60 -7.67 20.58 -3.48
CA ALA A 60 -8.60 19.48 -3.76
C ALA A 60 -8.48 18.38 -2.70
N LYS A 61 -9.48 17.49 -2.66
CA LYS A 61 -9.43 16.31 -1.79
C LYS A 61 -8.43 15.29 -2.31
N VAL A 62 -7.52 14.84 -1.44
CA VAL A 62 -6.48 13.85 -1.77
C VAL A 62 -6.63 12.62 -0.87
N ALA A 63 -6.64 11.44 -1.49
CA ALA A 63 -6.57 10.15 -0.84
C ALA A 63 -5.29 9.42 -1.24
N ILE A 64 -4.70 8.71 -0.29
CA ILE A 64 -3.63 7.74 -0.54
C ILE A 64 -4.16 6.35 -0.18
N ILE A 65 -3.99 5.39 -1.08
CA ILE A 65 -4.42 4.00 -0.91
C ILE A 65 -3.20 3.13 -1.15
N THR A 66 -2.77 2.37 -0.14
CA THR A 66 -1.50 1.65 -0.19
C THR A 66 -1.54 0.30 0.51
N GLY A 67 -0.66 -0.61 0.11
CA GLY A 67 -0.40 -1.85 0.83
C GLY A 67 0.34 -1.67 2.16
N ARG A 68 1.00 -0.52 2.37
CA ARG A 68 1.69 -0.23 3.62
C ARG A 68 0.73 0.03 4.77
N SER A 69 1.21 -0.16 6.01
CA SER A 69 0.48 0.34 7.18
C SER A 69 0.29 1.86 7.07
N ARG A 70 -0.79 2.39 7.64
CA ARG A 70 -0.99 3.85 7.67
C ARG A 70 0.16 4.58 8.34
N ARG A 71 0.73 4.00 9.40
CA ARG A 71 1.88 4.56 10.10
C ARG A 71 3.10 4.72 9.18
N ASP A 72 3.46 3.65 8.46
CA ASP A 72 4.62 3.66 7.59
C ASP A 72 4.40 4.56 6.36
N ALA A 73 3.18 4.54 5.81
CA ALA A 73 2.80 5.43 4.72
C ALA A 73 2.93 6.91 5.11
N LEU A 74 2.46 7.32 6.31
CA LEU A 74 2.60 8.70 6.79
C LEU A 74 4.07 9.09 6.97
N ALA A 75 4.90 8.19 7.50
CA ALA A 75 6.33 8.44 7.64
C ALA A 75 7.02 8.68 6.28
N ASN A 76 6.58 7.95 5.23
CA ASN A 76 7.11 8.10 3.87
C ASN A 76 6.61 9.35 3.15
N LEU A 77 5.35 9.69 3.33
CA LEU A 77 4.73 10.86 2.70
C LEU A 77 5.32 12.16 3.25
N GLY A 78 5.54 12.24 4.57
CA GLY A 78 5.99 13.45 5.24
C GLY A 78 4.94 14.55 5.32
N PHE A 79 3.68 14.28 4.93
CA PHE A 79 2.51 15.15 5.08
C PHE A 79 1.25 14.32 5.31
N GLU A 80 0.17 14.94 5.74
CA GLU A 80 -1.11 14.26 6.01
C GLU A 80 -2.10 14.51 4.87
N PRO A 81 -2.52 13.47 4.09
CA PRO A 81 -3.56 13.60 3.09
C PRO A 81 -4.95 13.65 3.76
N HIS A 82 -6.01 14.06 3.03
CA HIS A 82 -7.38 14.06 3.54
C HIS A 82 -7.87 12.66 3.92
N LEU A 83 -7.41 11.64 3.19
CA LEU A 83 -7.73 10.25 3.47
C LEU A 83 -6.49 9.38 3.22
N LEU A 84 -6.14 8.55 4.19
CA LEU A 84 -5.12 7.54 4.05
C LEU A 84 -5.71 6.18 4.42
N ILE A 85 -5.69 5.27 3.44
CA ILE A 85 -6.13 3.88 3.58
C ILE A 85 -4.89 3.00 3.42
N GLY A 86 -4.57 2.25 4.46
CA GLY A 86 -3.42 1.36 4.50
C GLY A 86 -3.79 -0.12 4.42
N SER A 87 -2.78 -0.97 4.45
CA SER A 87 -2.91 -2.43 4.53
C SER A 87 -3.89 -2.99 3.50
N HIS A 88 -3.72 -2.57 2.22
CA HIS A 88 -4.59 -2.98 1.10
C HIS A 88 -6.09 -2.75 1.33
N GLY A 89 -6.45 -1.69 2.06
CA GLY A 89 -7.85 -1.36 2.35
C GLY A 89 -8.36 -1.87 3.70
N ALA A 90 -7.56 -2.57 4.46
CA ALA A 90 -7.93 -3.07 5.78
C ALA A 90 -7.85 -1.98 6.86
N GLU A 91 -6.90 -1.04 6.73
CA GLU A 91 -6.63 0.00 7.73
C GLU A 91 -7.17 1.36 7.28
N TRP A 92 -8.25 1.80 7.91
CA TRP A 92 -8.91 3.10 7.70
C TRP A 92 -8.62 4.08 8.83
N PRO A 93 -8.77 5.40 8.62
CA PRO A 93 -8.83 6.33 9.73
C PRO A 93 -9.94 5.93 10.70
N PRO A 94 -9.72 5.94 12.03
CA PRO A 94 -10.68 5.42 13.02
C PRO A 94 -12.08 6.06 12.97
N HIS A 95 -12.15 7.32 12.54
CA HIS A 95 -13.42 8.05 12.42
C HIS A 95 -14.25 7.67 11.18
N TYR A 96 -13.63 7.00 10.18
CA TYR A 96 -14.34 6.46 9.02
C TYR A 96 -14.78 5.02 9.23
N LYS A 97 -13.87 4.19 9.75
CA LYS A 97 -14.12 2.77 9.99
C LYS A 97 -13.30 2.33 11.21
N PRO A 98 -13.96 1.88 12.27
CA PRO A 98 -13.26 1.31 13.41
C PRO A 98 -12.57 0.00 13.01
N ARG A 99 -11.46 -0.29 13.70
CA ARG A 99 -10.68 -1.53 13.49
C ARG A 99 -11.52 -2.76 13.81
N ASP A 100 -11.52 -3.74 12.94
CA ASP A 100 -12.13 -5.06 13.21
C ASP A 100 -11.15 -5.96 13.96
N TRP A 101 -11.30 -6.01 15.26
CA TRP A 101 -10.43 -6.78 16.14
C TRP A 101 -10.49 -8.29 15.87
N ARG A 102 -11.61 -8.82 15.35
CA ARG A 102 -11.72 -10.25 14.97
C ARG A 102 -10.78 -10.57 13.81
N PHE A 103 -10.60 -9.62 12.89
CA PHE A 103 -9.66 -9.77 11.80
C PHE A 103 -8.20 -9.71 12.29
N VAL A 104 -7.91 -8.80 13.21
CA VAL A 104 -6.59 -8.71 13.86
C VAL A 104 -6.23 -10.02 14.59
N GLU A 105 -7.17 -10.57 15.38
CA GLU A 105 -6.97 -11.85 16.07
C GLU A 105 -6.70 -13.00 15.10
N ARG A 106 -7.39 -13.02 13.95
CA ARG A 106 -7.14 -14.01 12.89
C ARG A 106 -5.74 -13.87 12.30
N CYS A 107 -5.32 -12.65 11.98
CA CYS A 107 -3.97 -12.39 11.48
C CYS A 107 -2.88 -12.78 12.49
N LEU A 108 -3.13 -12.58 13.80
CA LEU A 108 -2.20 -13.03 14.86
C LEU A 108 -2.08 -14.56 14.90
N LYS A 109 -3.21 -15.29 14.81
CA LYS A 109 -3.19 -16.75 14.74
C LYS A 109 -2.45 -17.26 13.51
N TRP A 110 -2.69 -16.67 12.35
CA TRP A 110 -1.97 -17.02 11.13
C TRP A 110 -0.47 -16.74 11.25
N ARG A 111 -0.08 -15.62 11.86
CA ARG A 111 1.34 -15.32 12.09
C ARG A 111 2.00 -16.38 12.97
N GLU A 112 1.35 -16.83 14.04
CA GLU A 112 1.87 -17.85 14.93
C GLU A 112 2.00 -19.20 14.21
N GLN A 113 0.95 -19.62 13.51
CA GLN A 113 0.91 -20.87 12.75
C GLN A 113 1.99 -20.87 11.67
N LEU A 114 1.96 -19.90 10.75
CA LEU A 114 2.92 -19.80 9.64
C LEU A 114 4.35 -19.60 10.15
N GLY A 115 4.53 -18.88 11.27
CA GLY A 115 5.82 -18.71 11.90
C GLY A 115 6.42 -20.04 12.34
N SER A 116 5.61 -20.96 12.89
CA SER A 116 6.05 -22.30 13.28
C SER A 116 6.36 -23.20 12.08
N GLU A 117 5.56 -23.10 11.02
CA GLU A 117 5.66 -23.98 9.85
C GLU A 117 6.76 -23.55 8.87
N LEU A 118 6.96 -22.23 8.72
CA LEU A 118 7.97 -21.68 7.82
C LEU A 118 9.31 -21.38 8.51
N PHE A 119 9.44 -21.67 9.79
CA PHE A 119 10.65 -21.39 10.57
C PHE A 119 11.93 -21.97 9.96
N TYR A 120 11.81 -23.14 9.32
CA TYR A 120 12.95 -23.86 8.73
C TYR A 120 13.26 -23.43 7.29
N VAL A 121 12.43 -22.58 6.67
CA VAL A 121 12.61 -22.16 5.28
C VAL A 121 13.46 -20.88 5.26
N GLN A 122 14.76 -21.05 5.01
CA GLN A 122 15.69 -19.92 4.96
C GLN A 122 15.30 -18.93 3.85
N GLY A 123 15.37 -17.63 4.15
CA GLY A 123 15.06 -16.58 3.21
C GLY A 123 13.55 -16.27 3.05
N VAL A 124 12.69 -16.93 3.85
CA VAL A 124 11.29 -16.54 4.01
C VAL A 124 11.15 -15.59 5.20
N GLU A 125 10.46 -14.49 4.99
CA GLU A 125 10.18 -13.48 6.00
C GLU A 125 8.67 -13.24 6.12
N ILE A 126 8.13 -13.32 7.33
CA ILE A 126 6.71 -13.04 7.61
C ILE A 126 6.60 -11.65 8.21
N VAL A 127 5.95 -10.73 7.49
CA VAL A 127 5.72 -9.36 7.93
C VAL A 127 4.27 -9.21 8.38
N PHE A 128 4.10 -8.91 9.66
CA PHE A 128 2.80 -8.68 10.27
C PHE A 128 2.49 -7.18 10.32
N GLN A 129 1.37 -6.78 9.72
CA GLN A 129 0.91 -5.40 9.64
C GLN A 129 -0.45 -5.19 10.35
N VAL A 130 -0.65 -5.82 11.48
CA VAL A 130 -1.86 -5.76 12.30
C VAL A 130 -3.10 -6.34 11.61
N GLU A 131 -3.55 -5.77 10.49
CA GLU A 131 -4.71 -6.21 9.71
C GLU A 131 -4.34 -7.03 8.46
N SER A 132 -3.06 -7.30 8.25
CA SER A 132 -2.58 -8.11 7.13
C SER A 132 -1.32 -8.86 7.48
N LEU A 133 -1.03 -9.89 6.71
CA LEU A 133 0.17 -10.69 6.84
C LEU A 133 0.76 -10.88 5.44
N SER A 134 2.01 -10.49 5.27
CA SER A 134 2.75 -10.67 4.03
C SER A 134 3.86 -11.68 4.23
N ILE A 135 4.02 -12.57 3.25
CA ILE A 135 5.11 -13.56 3.25
C ILE A 135 6.04 -13.22 2.09
N HIS A 136 7.25 -12.81 2.40
CA HIS A 136 8.30 -12.54 1.43
C HIS A 136 9.17 -13.79 1.29
N TYR A 137 9.19 -14.40 0.11
CA TYR A 137 9.94 -15.62 -0.17
C TYR A 137 10.98 -15.44 -1.30
N GLY A 138 11.12 -14.25 -1.84
CA GLY A 138 12.05 -13.97 -2.95
C GLY A 138 13.53 -14.15 -2.60
N LYS A 139 13.88 -14.23 -1.32
CA LYS A 139 15.23 -14.52 -0.81
C LYS A 139 15.43 -16.00 -0.43
N ALA A 140 14.43 -16.85 -0.61
CA ALA A 140 14.55 -18.28 -0.36
C ALA A 140 15.54 -18.94 -1.34
N ALA A 141 16.24 -19.97 -0.89
CA ALA A 141 17.18 -20.73 -1.73
C ALA A 141 16.47 -21.33 -2.95
N ASP A 142 15.24 -21.79 -2.76
CA ASP A 142 14.31 -22.17 -3.84
C ASP A 142 12.97 -21.44 -3.64
N PRO A 143 12.72 -20.34 -4.36
CA PRO A 143 11.47 -19.60 -4.26
C PRO A 143 10.24 -20.40 -4.72
N GLY A 144 10.42 -21.36 -5.63
CA GLY A 144 9.35 -22.24 -6.12
C GLY A 144 8.90 -23.24 -5.06
N GLU A 145 9.84 -23.86 -4.36
CA GLU A 145 9.56 -24.75 -3.24
C GLU A 145 8.90 -23.95 -2.08
N ALA A 146 9.45 -22.79 -1.75
CA ALA A 146 8.89 -21.92 -0.72
C ALA A 146 7.44 -21.53 -1.05
N LEU A 147 7.15 -21.15 -2.30
CA LEU A 147 5.80 -20.82 -2.74
C LEU A 147 4.87 -22.04 -2.64
N SER A 148 5.35 -23.22 -2.98
CA SER A 148 4.56 -24.45 -2.88
C SER A 148 4.18 -24.75 -1.42
N LEU A 149 5.11 -24.58 -0.47
CA LEU A 149 4.85 -24.75 0.95
C LEU A 149 3.83 -23.72 1.46
N ILE A 150 3.98 -22.46 1.09
CA ILE A 150 3.06 -21.38 1.46
C ILE A 150 1.64 -21.63 0.92
N SER A 151 1.54 -22.15 -0.32
CA SER A 151 0.25 -22.36 -1.00
C SER A 151 -0.48 -23.63 -0.56
N PHE A 152 0.20 -24.54 0.16
CA PHE A 152 -0.38 -25.81 0.58
C PHE A 152 -1.18 -25.72 1.89
N HIS A 153 -1.34 -24.51 2.48
CA HIS A 153 -2.16 -24.33 3.68
C HIS A 153 -3.64 -24.36 3.29
N PRO A 154 -4.36 -25.47 3.61
CA PRO A 154 -5.79 -25.52 3.40
C PRO A 154 -6.46 -24.51 4.33
N GLU A 155 -7.50 -23.89 3.81
CA GLU A 155 -8.42 -22.97 4.45
C GLU A 155 -8.61 -23.25 5.96
N THR A 156 -8.29 -22.25 6.79
CA THR A 156 -8.76 -22.16 8.17
C THR A 156 -9.76 -21.04 8.33
#